data_7e6904ebc5c9fb0bf2922c8dfb4bc307
#
_entry.id   7e6904ebc5c9fb0bf2922c8dfb4bc307
#
_cell.length_a   1.000
_cell.length_b   1.000
_cell.length_c   1.000
_cell.angle_alpha   90.00
_cell.angle_beta   90.00
_cell.angle_gamma   90.00
#
_symmetry.space_group_name_H-M   'P 1'
#
loop_
_entity.id
_entity.type
_entity.pdbx_description
1 polymer ?
#
loop_
_entity_poly.entity_id
_entity_poly.type
_entity_poly.pdbx_seq_one_letter_code
_entity_poly.pdbx_strand_id
1 'polypeptide(L)'
;MEDIKREKFEYLFLDIEWNQAPGTSDLDGREAIQIGGVAADEQIQKVKTFCKAIRLSDPKLFNKRTEILSHTPLANIMQGNEEKAVLEKFAQSFPQYCHLIVWSR
;
A
#
# COMPACT_ATOMS: atom_id res chain seq x y z
N MET A 1 30.64 9.96 16.44
CA MET A 1 29.54 9.98 15.47
C MET A 1 28.54 8.89 15.85
N GLU A 2 27.31 9.27 16.05
CA GLU A 2 26.27 8.33 16.39
C GLU A 2 25.84 7.51 15.17
N ASP A 3 25.83 6.21 15.34
CA ASP A 3 25.27 5.34 14.34
C ASP A 3 23.75 5.45 14.38
N ILE A 4 23.18 5.87 13.28
CA ILE A 4 21.72 5.86 13.13
C ILE A 4 21.30 4.40 12.97
N LYS A 5 20.71 3.86 14.02
CA LYS A 5 20.15 2.51 13.95
C LYS A 5 18.89 2.58 13.11
N ARG A 6 18.92 1.97 11.95
CA ARG A 6 17.71 1.78 11.16
C ARG A 6 16.90 0.66 11.79
N GLU A 7 15.61 0.88 11.91
CA GLU A 7 14.70 -0.15 12.35
C GLU A 7 14.79 -1.36 11.41
N LYS A 8 14.93 -2.54 12.01
CA LYS A 8 14.94 -3.80 11.27
C LYS A 8 13.83 -4.69 11.79
N PHE A 9 13.02 -5.20 10.88
CA PHE A 9 11.88 -6.06 11.21
C PHE A 9 12.13 -7.46 10.71
N GLU A 10 11.62 -8.46 11.42
CA GLU A 10 11.72 -9.84 10.95
C GLU A 10 10.79 -10.07 9.76
N TYR A 11 9.55 -9.63 9.87
CA TYR A 11 8.55 -9.79 8.83
C TYR A 11 7.95 -8.45 8.44
N LEU A 12 7.71 -8.30 7.14
CA LEU A 12 6.89 -7.21 6.62
C LEU A 12 5.78 -7.84 5.78
N PHE A 13 4.54 -7.65 6.23
CA PHE A 13 3.35 -8.07 5.49
C PHE A 13 2.85 -6.88 4.68
N LEU A 14 2.76 -7.07 3.37
CA LEU A 14 2.36 -6.03 2.43
C LEU A 14 1.02 -6.39 1.78
N ASP A 15 0.06 -5.48 1.86
CA ASP A 15 -1.25 -5.61 1.22
C ASP A 15 -1.48 -4.41 0.32
N ILE A 16 -1.84 -4.66 -0.94
CA ILE A 16 -2.11 -3.61 -1.92
C ILE A 16 -3.52 -3.80 -2.47
N GLU A 17 -4.31 -2.73 -2.45
CA GLU A 17 -5.61 -2.69 -3.10
C GLU A 17 -5.47 -2.00 -4.46
N TRP A 18 -6.11 -2.56 -5.46
CA TRP A 18 -5.98 -2.13 -6.85
C TRP A 18 -7.31 -1.66 -7.41
N ASN A 19 -7.25 -0.68 -8.30
CA ASN A 19 -8.33 -0.33 -9.19
C ASN A 19 -8.01 -0.83 -10.59
N GLN A 20 -8.95 -1.56 -11.19
CA GLN A 20 -8.88 -1.95 -12.60
C GLN A 20 -9.81 -1.03 -13.38
N ALA A 21 -9.28 -0.21 -14.29
CA ALA A 21 -10.08 0.72 -15.06
C ALA A 21 -11.20 -0.02 -15.82
N PRO A 22 -12.41 0.55 -15.90
CA PRO A 22 -13.53 -0.09 -16.61
C PRO A 22 -13.16 -0.43 -18.06
N GLY A 23 -13.55 -1.62 -18.51
CA GLY A 23 -13.26 -2.07 -19.87
C GLY A 23 -11.86 -2.58 -20.10
N THR A 24 -11.04 -2.69 -19.06
CA THR A 24 -9.67 -3.23 -19.13
C THR A 24 -9.53 -4.49 -18.31
N SER A 25 -8.55 -5.31 -18.68
CA SER A 25 -8.24 -6.54 -17.92
C SER A 25 -6.74 -6.79 -17.79
N ASP A 26 -5.91 -5.88 -18.32
CA ASP A 26 -4.46 -5.99 -18.30
C ASP A 26 -3.83 -5.12 -17.21
N LEU A 27 -2.52 -5.23 -17.06
CA LEU A 27 -1.78 -4.47 -16.05
C LEU A 27 -1.74 -2.98 -16.34
N ASP A 28 -1.84 -2.58 -17.60
CA ASP A 28 -1.85 -1.16 -17.97
C ASP A 28 -3.10 -0.46 -17.47
N GLY A 29 -4.21 -1.19 -17.33
CA GLY A 29 -5.45 -0.66 -16.76
C GLY A 29 -5.55 -0.77 -15.25
N ARG A 30 -4.49 -1.22 -14.58
CA ARG A 30 -4.47 -1.45 -13.13
C ARG A 30 -3.63 -0.39 -12.44
N GLU A 31 -4.16 0.12 -11.34
CA GLU A 31 -3.51 1.17 -10.57
C GLU A 31 -3.72 0.92 -9.07
N ALA A 32 -2.66 1.03 -8.29
CA ALA A 32 -2.76 0.89 -6.84
C ALA A 32 -3.49 2.08 -6.24
N ILE A 33 -4.41 1.83 -5.32
CA ILE A 33 -5.21 2.87 -4.64
C ILE A 33 -5.04 2.86 -3.13
N GLN A 34 -4.42 1.82 -2.59
CA GLN A 34 -4.13 1.73 -1.16
C GLN A 34 -2.96 0.79 -0.96
N ILE A 35 -2.08 1.14 -0.03
CA ILE A 35 -1.00 0.27 0.40
C ILE A 35 -1.02 0.16 1.91
N GLY A 36 -0.99 -1.08 2.39
CA GLY A 36 -0.92 -1.40 3.80
C GLY A 36 0.33 -2.20 4.11
N GLY A 37 0.93 -1.95 5.27
CA GLY A 37 2.06 -2.70 5.74
C GLY A 37 1.96 -2.97 7.23
N VAL A 38 2.34 -4.17 7.62
CA VAL A 38 2.46 -4.55 9.02
C VAL A 38 3.82 -5.18 9.23
N ALA A 39 4.63 -4.53 10.04
CA ALA A 39 5.92 -5.09 10.45
C ALA A 39 5.74 -5.89 11.74
N ALA A 40 6.40 -7.04 11.82
CA ALA A 40 6.33 -7.92 12.97
C ALA A 40 7.73 -8.38 13.38
N ASP A 41 7.87 -8.73 14.65
CA ASP A 41 9.09 -9.32 15.20
C ASP A 41 9.13 -10.84 15.01
N GLU A 42 10.14 -11.49 15.57
CA GLU A 42 10.35 -12.94 15.44
C GLU A 42 9.18 -13.77 16.01
N GLN A 43 8.45 -13.24 16.98
CA GLN A 43 7.29 -13.89 17.56
C GLN A 43 5.99 -13.54 16.82
N ILE A 44 6.10 -12.89 15.68
CA ILE A 44 4.96 -12.43 14.86
C ILE A 44 4.08 -11.45 15.67
N GLN A 45 4.70 -10.68 16.54
CA GLN A 45 4.04 -9.59 17.26
C GLN A 45 4.13 -8.32 16.42
N LYS A 46 3.00 -7.65 16.25
CA LYS A 46 2.91 -6.42 15.48
C LYS A 46 3.75 -5.33 16.14
N VAL A 47 4.67 -4.73 15.39
CA VAL A 47 5.56 -3.68 15.87
C VAL A 47 5.20 -2.33 15.27
N LYS A 48 4.82 -2.30 13.99
CA LYS A 48 4.53 -1.07 13.26
C LYS A 48 3.52 -1.33 12.16
N THR A 49 2.63 -0.37 11.95
CA THR A 49 1.64 -0.45 10.87
C THR A 49 1.71 0.78 9.98
N PHE A 50 1.32 0.60 8.73
CA PHE A 50 1.21 1.66 7.74
C PHE A 50 -0.03 1.37 6.90
N CYS A 51 -0.83 2.39 6.65
CA CYS A 51 -1.96 2.27 5.73
C CYS A 51 -2.24 3.64 5.14
N LYS A 52 -2.07 3.77 3.83
CA LYS A 52 -2.28 5.03 3.13
C LYS A 52 -3.02 4.80 1.82
N ALA A 53 -3.95 5.70 1.54
CA ALA A 53 -4.60 5.78 0.24
C ALA A 53 -3.63 6.38 -0.77
N ILE A 54 -3.71 5.87 -2.01
CA ILE A 54 -2.97 6.39 -3.15
C ILE A 54 -4.00 7.01 -4.08
N ARG A 55 -3.80 8.29 -4.40
CA ARG A 55 -4.73 9.02 -5.27
C ARG A 55 -4.72 8.41 -6.67
N LEU A 56 -5.91 8.08 -7.17
CA LEU A 56 -6.08 7.60 -8.53
C LEU A 56 -5.72 8.71 -9.52
N SER A 57 -5.03 8.37 -10.59
CA SER A 57 -4.56 9.34 -11.59
C SER A 57 -5.69 10.13 -12.24
N ASP A 58 -6.83 9.47 -12.50
CA ASP A 58 -8.02 10.08 -13.06
C ASP A 58 -9.26 9.45 -12.41
N PRO A 59 -10.10 10.24 -11.74
CA PRO A 59 -11.30 9.71 -11.08
C PRO A 59 -12.26 9.01 -12.06
N LYS A 60 -12.21 9.33 -13.35
CA LYS A 60 -13.04 8.69 -14.37
C LYS A 60 -12.68 7.22 -14.58
N LEU A 61 -11.47 6.83 -14.19
CA LEU A 61 -10.99 5.45 -14.31
C LEU A 61 -11.47 4.57 -13.15
N PHE A 62 -12.17 5.14 -12.18
CA PHE A 62 -12.63 4.39 -11.02
C PHE A 62 -13.70 3.36 -11.41
N ASN A 63 -13.50 2.14 -10.93
CA ASN A 63 -14.43 1.05 -11.13
C ASN A 63 -15.27 0.86 -9.85
N LYS A 64 -16.58 0.87 -9.97
CA LYS A 64 -17.48 0.66 -8.84
C LYS A 64 -17.24 -0.66 -8.12
N ARG A 65 -16.79 -1.67 -8.85
CA ARG A 65 -16.41 -2.96 -8.27
C ARG A 65 -15.28 -2.81 -7.25
N THR A 66 -14.37 -1.86 -7.48
CA THR A 66 -13.29 -1.55 -6.56
C THR A 66 -13.85 -1.08 -5.22
N GLU A 67 -14.86 -0.20 -5.24
CA GLU A 67 -15.50 0.27 -4.01
C GLU A 67 -16.11 -0.89 -3.21
N ILE A 68 -16.79 -1.80 -3.90
CA ILE A 68 -17.42 -2.96 -3.27
C ILE A 68 -16.37 -3.88 -2.64
N LEU A 69 -15.28 -4.15 -3.34
CA LEU A 69 -14.24 -5.10 -2.90
C LEU A 69 -13.34 -4.51 -1.81
N SER A 70 -12.98 -3.24 -1.93
CA SER A 70 -12.05 -2.59 -1.01
C SER A 70 -12.75 -1.86 0.14
N HIS A 71 -14.07 -1.69 0.05
CA HIS A 71 -14.87 -0.87 0.97
C HIS A 71 -14.37 0.58 1.07
N THR A 72 -13.72 1.07 0.01
CA THR A 72 -13.13 2.41 -0.02
C THR A 72 -13.79 3.24 -1.11
N PRO A 73 -14.56 4.27 -0.74
CA PRO A 73 -15.21 5.13 -1.73
C PRO A 73 -14.20 6.00 -2.46
N LEU A 74 -14.54 6.39 -3.69
CA LEU A 74 -13.69 7.23 -4.53
C LEU A 74 -13.24 8.52 -3.83
N ALA A 75 -14.13 9.14 -3.07
CA ALA A 75 -13.81 10.37 -2.34
C ALA A 75 -12.60 10.19 -1.40
N ASN A 76 -12.53 9.04 -0.71
CA ASN A 76 -11.41 8.74 0.18
C ASN A 76 -10.12 8.50 -0.60
N ILE A 77 -10.22 7.82 -1.74
CA ILE A 77 -9.07 7.55 -2.61
C ILE A 77 -8.50 8.86 -3.14
N MET A 78 -9.36 9.77 -3.58
CA MET A 78 -8.92 11.05 -4.15
C MET A 78 -8.35 12.02 -3.11
N GLN A 79 -8.54 11.75 -1.82
CA GLN A 79 -7.88 12.49 -0.74
C GLN A 79 -6.46 11.97 -0.46
N GLY A 80 -6.08 10.84 -1.05
CA GLY A 80 -4.76 10.27 -0.90
C GLY A 80 -3.69 11.10 -1.61
N ASN A 81 -2.44 10.79 -1.30
CA ASN A 81 -1.29 11.41 -1.95
C ASN A 81 -0.92 10.66 -3.23
N GLU A 82 -0.08 11.28 -4.04
CA GLU A 82 0.47 10.66 -5.23
C GLU A 82 1.21 9.37 -4.89
N GLU A 83 1.17 8.41 -5.79
CA GLU A 83 1.79 7.09 -5.63
C GLU A 83 3.25 7.18 -5.20
N LYS A 84 4.04 8.01 -5.88
CA LYS A 84 5.46 8.17 -5.58
C LYS A 84 5.68 8.61 -4.12
N ALA A 85 4.93 9.60 -3.67
CA ALA A 85 5.05 10.11 -2.30
C ALA A 85 4.67 9.06 -1.26
N VAL A 86 3.63 8.27 -1.53
CA VAL A 86 3.18 7.20 -0.63
C VAL A 86 4.23 6.09 -0.56
N LEU A 87 4.78 5.68 -1.70
CA LEU A 87 5.79 4.63 -1.76
C LEU A 87 7.09 5.05 -1.06
N GLU A 88 7.48 6.32 -1.18
CA GLU A 88 8.63 6.85 -0.46
C GLU A 88 8.43 6.79 1.06
N LYS A 89 7.26 7.19 1.54
CA LYS A 89 6.92 7.09 2.96
C LYS A 89 6.86 5.65 3.44
N PHE A 90 6.35 4.75 2.62
CA PHE A 90 6.32 3.33 2.94
C PHE A 90 7.75 2.80 3.12
N ALA A 91 8.64 3.09 2.17
CA ALA A 91 10.04 2.66 2.23
C ALA A 91 10.77 3.24 3.44
N GLN A 92 10.49 4.49 3.80
CA GLN A 92 11.05 5.12 4.99
C GLN A 92 10.55 4.50 6.29
N SER A 93 9.29 4.04 6.30
CA SER A 93 8.67 3.40 7.45
C SER A 93 9.21 1.99 7.70
N PHE A 94 9.61 1.30 6.64
CA PHE A 94 10.09 -0.08 6.72
C PHE A 94 11.43 -0.22 5.98
N PRO A 95 12.50 0.40 6.52
CA PRO A 95 13.79 0.47 5.81
C PRO A 95 14.50 -0.88 5.67
N GLN A 96 14.27 -1.80 6.61
CA GLN A 96 14.89 -3.13 6.60
C GLN A 96 13.94 -4.19 7.14
N TYR A 97 13.88 -5.32 6.45
CA TYR A 97 13.10 -6.48 6.87
C TYR A 97 13.78 -7.76 6.35
N CYS A 98 13.60 -8.86 7.06
CA CYS A 98 14.18 -10.15 6.68
C CYS A 98 13.30 -10.89 5.68
N HIS A 99 11.98 -10.87 5.90
CA HIS A 99 11.02 -11.58 5.06
C HIS A 99 9.90 -10.66 4.64
N LEU A 100 9.67 -10.59 3.32
CA LEU A 100 8.54 -9.86 2.76
C LEU A 100 7.44 -10.84 2.37
N ILE A 101 6.24 -10.62 2.92
CA ILE A 101 5.07 -11.44 2.61
C ILE A 101 4.07 -10.52 1.93
N VAL A 102 3.79 -10.79 0.66
CA VAL A 102 2.89 -9.97 -0.14
C VAL A 102 1.54 -10.64 -0.24
N TRP A 103 0.51 -9.88 0.06
CA TRP A 103 -0.87 -10.29 -0.11
C TRP A 103 -1.51 -9.38 -1.14
N SER A 104 -2.06 -9.97 -2.20
CA SER A 104 -2.69 -9.22 -3.28
C SER A 104 -3.95 -9.94 -3.74
N ARG A 105 -4.99 -9.18 -3.97
CA ARG A 105 -6.24 -9.70 -4.54
C ARG A 105 -6.34 -9.43 -6.03
#